data_69595530d5ce260fe926dceae65bf987
#
_entry.id   69595530d5ce260fe926dceae65bf987
#
_cell.length_a   1.000
_cell.length_b   1.000
_cell.length_c   1.000
_cell.angle_alpha   90.00
_cell.angle_beta   90.00
_cell.angle_gamma   90.00
#
_symmetry.space_group_name_H-M   'P 1'
#
loop_
_entity.id
_entity.type
_entity.pdbx_description
1 polymer ?
#
loop_
_entity_poly.entity_id
_entity_poly.type
_entity_poly.pdbx_seq_one_letter_code
_entity_poly.pdbx_strand_id
1 'polypeptide(L)'
;TKEDFAWGLRCGFLTFGCKGFTDSQYEALVKKLMGVIRSSVSCSATPSQTLILKSFQDPNNDAEKAALRKVLEGRYKVVRNFVDTHKCSGLEALPFNSGYFMSFRTIGLDAEALRVKLLNEKGIGTISIDANTLRVAFSSIEENLIEKVYTEIYNTAEEMKRA
;
A
#
# COMPACT_ATOMS: atom_id res chain seq x y z
N THR A 1 -8.80 -7.86 -0.05
CA THR A 1 -9.03 -6.39 -0.06
C THR A 1 -8.16 -5.70 -1.12
N LYS A 2 -6.85 -5.94 -1.13
CA LYS A 2 -5.93 -5.35 -2.13
C LYS A 2 -6.06 -6.01 -3.51
N GLU A 3 -6.28 -7.29 -3.53
CA GLU A 3 -6.43 -8.12 -4.73
C GLU A 3 -7.62 -7.67 -5.61
N ASP A 4 -8.71 -7.28 -4.96
CA ASP A 4 -9.92 -6.84 -5.64
C ASP A 4 -10.08 -5.31 -5.67
N PHE A 5 -9.02 -4.55 -5.43
CA PHE A 5 -9.02 -3.08 -5.40
C PHE A 5 -10.04 -2.46 -4.43
N ALA A 6 -10.54 -3.24 -3.49
CA ALA A 6 -11.62 -2.89 -2.57
C ALA A 6 -11.12 -2.62 -1.14
N TRP A 7 -9.96 -1.98 -0.99
CA TRP A 7 -9.30 -1.76 0.31
C TRP A 7 -10.12 -0.95 1.31
N GLY A 8 -10.99 -0.07 0.82
CA GLY A 8 -11.89 0.75 1.65
C GLY A 8 -13.00 -0.05 2.33
N LEU A 9 -13.39 -1.20 1.77
CA LEU A 9 -14.45 -2.04 2.30
C LEU A 9 -14.02 -2.86 3.53
N ARG A 10 -12.72 -2.90 3.86
CA ARG A 10 -12.19 -3.58 5.05
C ARG A 10 -12.65 -5.04 5.19
N CYS A 11 -12.86 -5.73 4.08
CA CYS A 11 -13.28 -7.13 4.02
C CYS A 11 -12.11 -8.01 3.56
N GLY A 12 -11.96 -9.16 4.17
CA GLY A 12 -10.95 -10.15 3.83
C GLY A 12 -11.39 -11.55 4.28
N PHE A 13 -10.68 -12.56 3.81
CA PHE A 13 -10.94 -13.95 4.12
C PHE A 13 -9.77 -14.53 4.91
N LEU A 14 -10.08 -15.33 5.90
CA LEU A 14 -9.11 -16.10 6.68
C LEU A 14 -9.38 -17.58 6.49
N THR A 15 -8.43 -18.29 5.91
CA THR A 15 -8.55 -19.72 5.62
C THR A 15 -7.49 -20.48 6.43
N PHE A 16 -7.91 -21.59 7.01
CA PHE A 16 -7.01 -22.51 7.72
C PHE A 16 -6.88 -23.80 6.95
N GLY A 17 -5.67 -24.24 6.75
CA GLY A 17 -5.35 -25.55 6.23
C GLY A 17 -4.21 -26.16 7.05
N CYS A 18 -4.45 -27.30 7.70
CA CYS A 18 -3.42 -28.03 8.45
C CYS A 18 -3.54 -29.51 8.21
N LYS A 19 -2.48 -30.14 7.75
CA LYS A 19 -2.46 -31.60 7.53
C LYS A 19 -2.66 -32.32 8.86
N GLY A 20 -3.64 -33.21 8.89
CA GLY A 20 -3.94 -34.05 10.07
C GLY A 20 -4.92 -33.42 11.07
N PHE A 21 -5.43 -32.22 10.83
CA PHE A 21 -6.52 -31.68 11.63
C PHE A 21 -7.82 -32.44 11.36
N THR A 22 -8.54 -32.73 12.43
CA THR A 22 -9.90 -33.28 12.38
C THR A 22 -10.93 -32.15 12.25
N ASP A 23 -12.15 -32.49 11.81
CA ASP A 23 -13.24 -31.53 11.70
C ASP A 23 -13.54 -30.83 13.04
N SER A 24 -13.47 -31.57 14.15
CA SER A 24 -13.66 -31.01 15.49
C SER A 24 -12.61 -29.97 15.88
N GLN A 25 -11.36 -30.12 15.41
CA GLN A 25 -10.29 -29.15 15.64
C GLN A 25 -10.51 -27.89 14.79
N TYR A 26 -10.94 -28.03 13.52
CA TYR A 26 -11.34 -26.87 12.70
C TYR A 26 -12.53 -26.14 13.29
N GLU A 27 -13.56 -26.88 13.78
CA GLU A 27 -14.72 -26.28 14.44
C GLU A 27 -14.32 -25.50 15.69
N ALA A 28 -13.44 -26.03 16.53
CA ALA A 28 -12.92 -25.34 17.69
C ALA A 28 -12.18 -24.05 17.33
N LEU A 29 -11.40 -24.09 16.25
CA LEU A 29 -10.68 -22.91 15.74
C LEU A 29 -11.65 -21.82 15.27
N VAL A 30 -12.67 -22.20 14.50
CA VAL A 30 -13.72 -21.28 14.02
C VAL A 30 -14.46 -20.64 15.20
N LYS A 31 -14.88 -21.43 16.21
CA LYS A 31 -15.53 -20.92 17.43
C LYS A 31 -14.65 -19.93 18.17
N LYS A 32 -13.35 -20.19 18.27
CA LYS A 32 -12.40 -19.29 18.91
C LYS A 32 -12.29 -17.96 18.16
N LEU A 33 -12.23 -17.99 16.82
CA LEU A 33 -12.21 -16.79 16.00
C LEU A 33 -13.52 -15.98 16.09
N MET A 34 -14.66 -16.67 16.13
CA MET A 34 -15.93 -16.00 16.38
C MET A 34 -15.91 -15.24 17.72
N GLY A 35 -15.35 -15.84 18.76
CA GLY A 35 -15.16 -15.20 20.06
C GLY A 35 -14.25 -13.97 19.99
N VAL A 36 -13.12 -14.05 19.25
CA VAL A 36 -12.19 -12.92 19.04
C VAL A 36 -12.89 -11.78 18.29
N ILE A 37 -13.61 -12.09 17.21
CA ILE A 37 -14.37 -11.08 16.46
C ILE A 37 -15.39 -10.41 17.38
N ARG A 38 -16.16 -11.22 18.13
CA ARG A 38 -17.20 -10.70 19.03
C ARG A 38 -16.63 -9.80 20.12
N SER A 39 -15.47 -10.12 20.67
CA SER A 39 -14.83 -9.33 21.75
C SER A 39 -14.08 -8.09 21.25
N SER A 40 -13.72 -8.02 19.97
CA SER A 40 -12.94 -6.89 19.42
C SER A 40 -13.80 -5.89 18.66
N VAL A 41 -14.46 -6.32 17.57
CA VAL A 41 -15.22 -5.44 16.66
C VAL A 41 -16.71 -5.80 16.60
N SER A 42 -17.14 -6.76 17.36
CA SER A 42 -18.51 -7.32 17.45
C SER A 42 -18.95 -8.12 16.21
N CYS A 43 -18.84 -7.57 15.02
CA CYS A 43 -19.12 -8.26 13.76
C CYS A 43 -18.41 -7.57 12.58
N SER A 44 -18.26 -8.28 11.47
CA SER A 44 -17.81 -7.70 10.21
C SER A 44 -18.93 -6.86 9.58
N ALA A 45 -18.55 -5.82 8.82
CA ALA A 45 -19.51 -4.97 8.12
C ALA A 45 -20.25 -5.75 7.02
N THR A 46 -21.52 -6.04 7.21
CA THR A 46 -22.36 -6.75 6.25
C THR A 46 -22.47 -6.05 4.89
N PRO A 47 -22.62 -4.71 4.80
CA PRO A 47 -22.64 -4.01 3.50
C PRO A 47 -21.37 -4.27 2.68
N SER A 48 -20.20 -4.29 3.31
CA SER A 48 -18.93 -4.57 2.64
C SER A 48 -18.88 -5.96 2.03
N GLN A 49 -19.37 -6.96 2.76
CA GLN A 49 -19.45 -8.34 2.27
C GLN A 49 -20.43 -8.46 1.10
N THR A 50 -21.60 -7.80 1.20
CA THR A 50 -22.61 -7.79 0.13
C THR A 50 -22.08 -7.14 -1.15
N LEU A 51 -21.37 -6.01 -1.04
CA LEU A 51 -20.79 -5.34 -2.19
C LEU A 51 -19.71 -6.18 -2.88
N ILE A 52 -18.84 -6.82 -2.10
CA ILE A 52 -17.81 -7.72 -2.64
C ILE A 52 -18.44 -8.94 -3.30
N LEU A 53 -19.46 -9.55 -2.69
CA LEU A 53 -20.18 -10.67 -3.29
C LEU A 53 -20.82 -10.28 -4.63
N LYS A 54 -21.46 -9.12 -4.70
CA LYS A 54 -22.03 -8.60 -5.95
C LYS A 54 -20.95 -8.36 -7.00
N SER A 55 -19.80 -7.80 -6.61
CA SER A 55 -18.66 -7.63 -7.52
C SER A 55 -18.18 -8.96 -8.08
N PHE A 56 -18.06 -10.00 -7.27
CA PHE A 56 -17.66 -11.34 -7.76
C PHE A 56 -18.69 -11.99 -8.70
N GLN A 57 -19.94 -11.60 -8.59
CA GLN A 57 -21.02 -12.09 -9.47
C GLN A 57 -21.18 -11.26 -10.74
N ASP A 58 -20.52 -10.11 -10.84
CA ASP A 58 -20.58 -9.25 -12.01
C ASP A 58 -19.73 -9.81 -13.15
N PRO A 59 -20.30 -10.05 -14.34
CA PRO A 59 -19.56 -10.57 -15.48
C PRO A 59 -18.44 -9.62 -15.97
N ASN A 60 -18.49 -8.34 -15.64
CA ASN A 60 -17.47 -7.35 -16.00
C ASN A 60 -16.32 -7.23 -14.99
N ASN A 61 -16.42 -7.87 -13.83
CA ASN A 61 -15.47 -7.73 -12.72
C ASN A 61 -14.01 -7.99 -13.15
N ASP A 62 -13.76 -9.02 -13.93
CA ASP A 62 -12.41 -9.35 -14.38
C ASP A 62 -11.84 -8.31 -15.36
N ALA A 63 -12.68 -7.76 -16.23
CA ALA A 63 -12.28 -6.71 -17.16
C ALA A 63 -11.97 -5.39 -16.42
N GLU A 64 -12.78 -5.02 -15.43
CA GLU A 64 -12.54 -3.84 -14.58
C GLU A 64 -11.26 -4.00 -13.75
N LYS A 65 -11.04 -5.16 -13.14
CA LYS A 65 -9.79 -5.47 -12.42
C LYS A 65 -8.57 -5.40 -13.33
N ALA A 66 -8.69 -5.89 -14.56
CA ALA A 66 -7.59 -5.82 -15.54
C ALA A 66 -7.28 -4.37 -15.94
N ALA A 67 -8.30 -3.52 -16.09
CA ALA A 67 -8.13 -2.11 -16.39
C ALA A 67 -7.42 -1.37 -15.24
N LEU A 68 -7.85 -1.58 -14.00
CA LEU A 68 -7.20 -1.00 -12.81
C LEU A 68 -5.76 -1.48 -12.63
N ARG A 69 -5.50 -2.76 -12.94
CA ARG A 69 -4.13 -3.30 -12.92
C ARG A 69 -3.22 -2.60 -13.92
N LYS A 70 -3.70 -2.30 -15.13
CA LYS A 70 -2.93 -1.55 -16.13
C LYS A 70 -2.58 -0.14 -15.66
N VAL A 71 -3.50 0.55 -14.99
CA VAL A 71 -3.22 1.87 -14.40
C VAL A 71 -2.09 1.78 -13.37
N LEU A 72 -2.15 0.81 -12.45
CA LEU A 72 -1.08 0.62 -11.46
C LEU A 72 0.25 0.22 -12.10
N GLU A 73 0.21 -0.62 -13.12
CA GLU A 73 1.41 -1.02 -13.86
C GLU A 73 2.06 0.17 -14.59
N GLY A 74 1.27 1.06 -15.19
CA GLY A 74 1.75 2.30 -15.79
C GLY A 74 2.47 3.16 -14.75
N ARG A 75 1.82 3.45 -13.64
CA ARG A 75 2.40 4.21 -12.53
C ARG A 75 3.69 3.58 -11.99
N TYR A 76 3.68 2.25 -11.79
CA TYR A 76 4.88 1.51 -11.37
C TYR A 76 6.04 1.69 -12.35
N LYS A 77 5.80 1.58 -13.66
CA LYS A 77 6.85 1.73 -14.68
C LYS A 77 7.48 3.12 -14.65
N VAL A 78 6.69 4.16 -14.48
CA VAL A 78 7.20 5.54 -14.35
C VAL A 78 8.08 5.68 -13.11
N VAL A 79 7.60 5.19 -11.94
CA VAL A 79 8.40 5.22 -10.69
C VAL A 79 9.69 4.43 -10.84
N ARG A 80 9.62 3.23 -11.43
CA ARG A 80 10.80 2.36 -11.62
C ARG A 80 11.83 3.04 -12.50
N ASN A 81 11.40 3.59 -13.64
CA ASN A 81 12.28 4.35 -14.53
C ASN A 81 12.92 5.55 -13.81
N PHE A 82 12.14 6.29 -13.02
CA PHE A 82 12.64 7.43 -12.27
C PHE A 82 13.77 7.02 -11.31
N VAL A 83 13.54 6.02 -10.45
CA VAL A 83 14.55 5.62 -9.45
C VAL A 83 15.79 4.96 -10.07
N ASP A 84 15.65 4.36 -11.25
CA ASP A 84 16.78 3.76 -11.97
C ASP A 84 17.66 4.82 -12.68
N THR A 85 17.04 5.91 -13.12
CA THR A 85 17.72 6.96 -13.91
C THR A 85 18.17 8.16 -13.08
N HIS A 86 17.57 8.41 -11.92
CA HIS A 86 17.90 9.52 -11.03
C HIS A 86 18.59 9.03 -9.77
N LYS A 87 19.49 9.83 -9.24
CA LYS A 87 20.23 9.56 -8.00
C LYS A 87 19.95 10.66 -6.97
N CYS A 88 19.91 10.26 -5.72
CA CYS A 88 19.77 11.15 -4.58
C CYS A 88 20.72 10.67 -3.48
N SER A 89 21.54 11.56 -2.94
CA SER A 89 22.50 11.20 -1.91
C SER A 89 21.85 10.98 -0.55
N GLY A 90 20.66 11.55 -0.35
CA GLY A 90 19.86 11.44 0.88
C GLY A 90 18.87 10.29 0.91
N LEU A 91 18.64 9.63 -0.25
CA LEU A 91 17.63 8.56 -0.38
C LEU A 91 18.15 7.38 -1.19
N GLU A 92 17.87 6.18 -0.71
CA GLU A 92 18.11 4.92 -1.40
C GLU A 92 16.77 4.20 -1.59
N ALA A 93 16.39 3.87 -2.83
CA ALA A 93 15.18 3.12 -3.10
C ALA A 93 15.31 1.68 -2.59
N LEU A 94 14.41 1.26 -1.72
CA LEU A 94 14.31 -0.12 -1.30
C LEU A 94 13.74 -0.99 -2.42
N PRO A 95 14.06 -2.29 -2.49
CA PRO A 95 13.54 -3.19 -3.51
C PRO A 95 12.01 -3.16 -3.56
N PHE A 96 11.45 -2.96 -4.75
CA PHE A 96 10.02 -3.07 -5.03
C PHE A 96 9.81 -3.58 -6.46
N ASN A 97 8.75 -4.33 -6.70
CA ASN A 97 8.46 -4.93 -8.00
C ASN A 97 7.00 -4.80 -8.44
N SER A 98 6.15 -4.34 -7.55
CA SER A 98 4.71 -4.19 -7.79
C SER A 98 4.03 -3.51 -6.59
N GLY A 99 2.69 -3.55 -6.55
CA GLY A 99 1.91 -3.11 -5.40
C GLY A 99 1.48 -1.65 -5.49
N TYR A 100 1.28 -1.04 -4.33
CA TYR A 100 0.71 0.30 -4.18
C TYR A 100 1.72 1.32 -3.69
N PHE A 101 2.82 0.84 -3.10
CA PHE A 101 3.80 1.64 -2.37
C PHE A 101 5.22 1.25 -2.77
N MET A 102 6.11 2.21 -2.67
CA MET A 102 7.54 1.95 -2.56
C MET A 102 8.09 2.69 -1.35
N SER A 103 9.28 2.32 -0.91
CA SER A 103 9.92 2.97 0.23
C SER A 103 11.34 3.38 -0.12
N PHE A 104 11.77 4.47 0.48
CA PHE A 104 13.16 4.91 0.49
C PHE A 104 13.76 4.68 1.88
N ARG A 105 14.99 4.21 1.94
CA ARG A 105 15.84 4.40 3.11
C ARG A 105 16.41 5.79 3.06
N THR A 106 16.33 6.52 4.18
CA THR A 106 17.00 7.82 4.32
C THR A 106 18.47 7.65 4.72
N ILE A 107 19.34 8.47 4.17
CA ILE A 107 20.80 8.41 4.41
C ILE A 107 21.27 9.75 5.01
N GLY A 108 21.50 9.75 6.30
CA GLY A 108 21.88 10.97 7.05
C GLY A 108 20.75 11.96 7.24
N LEU A 109 19.49 11.50 7.13
CA LEU A 109 18.26 12.29 7.31
C LEU A 109 17.30 11.55 8.20
N ASP A 110 16.53 12.27 8.99
CA ASP A 110 15.36 11.74 9.69
C ASP A 110 14.16 11.69 8.73
N ALA A 111 13.54 10.52 8.60
CA ALA A 111 12.42 10.31 7.67
C ALA A 111 11.17 11.09 8.08
N GLU A 112 10.94 11.28 9.38
CA GLU A 112 9.80 12.08 9.86
C GLU A 112 10.00 13.57 9.58
N ALA A 113 11.20 14.08 9.79
CA ALA A 113 11.54 15.46 9.44
C ALA A 113 11.36 15.72 7.93
N LEU A 114 11.82 14.78 7.07
CA LEU A 114 11.62 14.87 5.63
C LEU A 114 10.12 14.83 5.28
N ARG A 115 9.36 13.93 5.87
CA ARG A 115 7.91 13.84 5.68
C ARG A 115 7.21 15.16 6.02
N VAL A 116 7.54 15.75 7.17
CA VAL A 116 6.95 17.02 7.62
C VAL A 116 7.29 18.16 6.68
N LYS A 117 8.55 18.26 6.24
CA LYS A 117 9.00 19.27 5.28
C LYS A 117 8.29 19.14 3.94
N LEU A 118 8.20 17.93 3.38
CA LEU A 118 7.46 17.63 2.14
C LEU A 118 5.99 18.04 2.25
N LEU A 119 5.34 17.73 3.36
CA LEU A 119 3.94 18.09 3.58
C LEU A 119 3.74 19.61 3.64
N ASN A 120 4.54 20.29 4.46
CA ASN A 120 4.34 21.71 4.76
C ASN A 120 4.78 22.64 3.61
N GLU A 121 5.88 22.31 2.94
CA GLU A 121 6.48 23.19 1.92
C GLU A 121 6.06 22.82 0.48
N LYS A 122 5.78 21.54 0.24
CA LYS A 122 5.50 21.03 -1.12
C LYS A 122 4.08 20.49 -1.28
N GLY A 123 3.31 20.34 -0.20
CA GLY A 123 1.98 19.73 -0.21
C GLY A 123 2.01 18.23 -0.56
N ILE A 124 3.15 17.56 -0.36
CA ILE A 124 3.33 16.15 -0.70
C ILE A 124 3.18 15.29 0.55
N GLY A 125 2.11 14.48 0.58
CA GLY A 125 1.84 13.53 1.66
C GLY A 125 2.63 12.23 1.48
N THR A 126 3.48 11.92 2.45
CA THR A 126 4.23 10.65 2.55
C THR A 126 4.06 10.06 3.94
N ILE A 127 4.67 8.90 4.23
CA ILE A 127 4.62 8.25 5.54
C ILE A 127 6.04 7.89 5.97
N SER A 128 6.46 8.36 7.16
CA SER A 128 7.60 7.77 7.83
C SER A 128 7.17 6.48 8.53
N ILE A 129 7.79 5.36 8.19
CA ILE A 129 7.54 4.07 8.85
C ILE A 129 8.32 4.01 10.15
N ASP A 130 9.53 4.50 10.11
CA ASP A 130 10.47 4.67 11.20
C ASP A 130 11.40 5.86 10.90
N ALA A 131 12.39 6.12 11.75
CA ALA A 131 13.31 7.24 11.60
C ALA A 131 14.12 7.22 10.28
N ASN A 132 14.24 6.06 9.64
CA ASN A 132 15.10 5.84 8.48
C ASN A 132 14.34 5.40 7.23
N THR A 133 13.01 5.34 7.27
CA THR A 133 12.21 4.79 6.15
C THR A 133 11.03 5.68 5.79
N LEU A 134 11.09 6.26 4.58
CA LEU A 134 10.01 7.05 3.99
C LEU A 134 9.25 6.21 2.97
N ARG A 135 7.93 6.06 3.12
CA ARG A 135 7.06 5.34 2.21
C ARG A 135 6.24 6.29 1.33
N VAL A 136 6.21 6.02 0.04
CA VAL A 136 5.46 6.79 -0.97
C VAL A 136 4.39 5.92 -1.59
N ALA A 137 3.14 6.40 -1.61
CA ALA A 137 1.99 5.73 -2.21
C ALA A 137 1.84 6.15 -3.69
N PHE A 138 2.65 5.60 -4.58
CA PHE A 138 2.58 5.94 -6.01
C PHE A 138 1.24 5.57 -6.65
N SER A 139 0.51 4.63 -6.07
CA SER A 139 -0.83 4.26 -6.55
C SER A 139 -1.88 5.37 -6.46
N SER A 140 -1.64 6.39 -5.64
CA SER A 140 -2.55 7.54 -5.47
C SER A 140 -2.12 8.78 -6.26
N ILE A 141 -1.03 8.69 -7.04
CA ILE A 141 -0.51 9.81 -7.84
C ILE A 141 -0.93 9.61 -9.29
N GLU A 142 -1.45 10.65 -9.95
CA GLU A 142 -1.68 10.62 -11.38
C GLU A 142 -0.38 10.35 -12.13
N GLU A 143 -0.42 9.50 -13.17
CA GLU A 143 0.77 9.01 -13.85
C GLU A 143 1.67 10.15 -14.36
N ASN A 144 1.06 11.19 -14.93
CA ASN A 144 1.74 12.39 -15.44
C ASN A 144 2.34 13.29 -14.35
N LEU A 145 2.01 13.09 -13.08
CA LEU A 145 2.53 13.85 -11.95
C LEU A 145 3.64 13.11 -11.19
N ILE A 146 3.85 11.83 -11.45
CA ILE A 146 4.78 11.00 -10.69
C ILE A 146 6.21 11.57 -10.76
N GLU A 147 6.72 11.86 -11.95
CA GLU A 147 8.07 12.40 -12.10
C GLU A 147 8.28 13.72 -11.34
N LYS A 148 7.28 14.60 -11.39
CA LYS A 148 7.32 15.87 -10.66
C LYS A 148 7.34 15.63 -9.14
N VAL A 149 6.48 14.77 -8.63
CA VAL A 149 6.42 14.46 -7.20
C VAL A 149 7.72 13.83 -6.70
N TYR A 150 8.27 12.87 -7.45
CA TYR A 150 9.51 12.21 -7.08
C TYR A 150 10.74 13.14 -7.19
N THR A 151 10.75 14.04 -8.15
CA THR A 151 11.77 15.10 -8.26
C THR A 151 11.74 16.01 -7.03
N GLU A 152 10.57 16.45 -6.58
CA GLU A 152 10.43 17.27 -5.35
C GLU A 152 10.87 16.51 -4.10
N ILE A 153 10.58 15.21 -4.01
CA ILE A 153 11.05 14.36 -2.90
C ILE A 153 12.59 14.32 -2.89
N TYR A 154 13.22 14.09 -4.04
CA TYR A 154 14.68 14.04 -4.15
C TYR A 154 15.33 15.39 -3.84
N ASN A 155 14.81 16.48 -4.40
CA ASN A 155 15.31 17.84 -4.15
C ASN A 155 15.23 18.20 -2.67
N THR A 156 14.09 17.94 -2.02
CA THR A 156 13.92 18.22 -0.60
C THR A 156 14.88 17.42 0.27
N ALA A 157 15.11 16.14 -0.06
CA ALA A 157 16.08 15.31 0.64
C ALA A 157 17.52 15.83 0.47
N GLU A 158 17.89 16.25 -0.74
CA GLU A 158 19.21 16.85 -1.01
C GLU A 158 19.41 18.20 -0.28
N GLU A 159 18.38 19.05 -0.24
CA GLU A 159 18.41 20.29 0.53
C GLU A 159 18.66 20.03 2.02
N MET A 160 17.91 19.10 2.62
CA MET A 160 18.06 18.76 4.03
C MET A 160 19.42 18.15 4.38
N LYS A 161 20.02 17.43 3.43
CA LYS A 161 21.34 16.83 3.65
C LYS A 161 22.48 17.83 3.61
N ARG A 162 22.28 18.98 2.95
CA ARG A 162 23.27 20.06 2.86
C ARG A 162 23.19 21.07 4.01
N ALA A 163 22.05 21.09 4.69
CA ALA A 163 21.80 21.99 5.82
C ALA A 163 22.42 21.43 7.12
#